data_db8824dcf5ce26c930cb9146e00d39a1
#
_entry.id   db8824dcf5ce26c930cb9146e00d39a1
#
_cell.length_a   1.000
_cell.length_b   1.000
_cell.length_c   1.000
_cell.angle_alpha   90.00
_cell.angle_beta   90.00
_cell.angle_gamma   90.00
#
_symmetry.space_group_name_H-M   'P 1'
#
loop_
_entity.id
_entity.type
_entity.pdbx_description
1 polymer ?
#
loop_
_entity_poly.entity_id
_entity_poly.type
_entity_poly.pdbx_seq_one_letter_code
_entity_poly.pdbx_strand_id
1 'polypeptide(L)'
;MDEGVDYVVSGRRFRDQESAETYALLLLAFLDAMGYAERSQRKPPIELFRAILDRYLHCCIKFQNLRSTQGFNLGGVIAKRGDARAMDIPSETIDGILFSPPYSFAINYLGNDAFHLAALGADMNELANKMIGLRGGPHLTNKHALYLEDMQSVLRECYRVLKPDRYCVIVVGTNNNQLSKVLKIPTDEVTGLNVLLRSQAEAAGFTFINEIPRSIKGMANTMREEFIIFLYKV
;
A
#
# COMPACT_ATOMS: atom_id res chain seq x y z
N MET A 1 -35.13 3.81 -20.39
CA MET A 1 -33.92 4.50 -20.85
C MET A 1 -32.88 4.17 -19.79
N ASP A 2 -31.97 3.22 -20.07
CA ASP A 2 -30.86 2.89 -19.20
C ASP A 2 -29.96 4.13 -19.11
N GLU A 3 -29.90 4.73 -17.94
CA GLU A 3 -28.86 5.71 -17.60
C GLU A 3 -27.54 4.95 -17.63
N GLY A 4 -26.82 5.10 -18.74
CA GLY A 4 -25.57 4.38 -18.96
C GLY A 4 -24.59 4.70 -17.83
N VAL A 5 -24.18 3.68 -17.09
CA VAL A 5 -23.13 3.79 -16.09
C VAL A 5 -21.82 4.07 -16.84
N ASP A 6 -21.34 5.31 -16.74
CA ASP A 6 -20.04 5.68 -17.27
C ASP A 6 -18.92 5.02 -16.45
N TYR A 7 -18.21 4.09 -17.05
CA TYR A 7 -17.01 3.51 -16.45
C TYR A 7 -15.82 4.47 -16.64
N VAL A 8 -15.19 4.89 -15.55
CA VAL A 8 -14.06 5.83 -15.58
C VAL A 8 -12.77 5.14 -15.15
N VAL A 9 -11.78 5.15 -16.03
CA VAL A 9 -10.42 4.65 -15.75
C VAL A 9 -9.41 5.74 -16.10
N SER A 10 -8.62 6.18 -15.11
CA SER A 10 -7.62 7.26 -15.28
C SER A 10 -8.16 8.51 -15.99
N GLY A 11 -9.35 8.96 -15.62
CA GLY A 11 -10.02 10.12 -16.20
C GLY A 11 -10.65 9.89 -17.59
N ARG A 12 -10.52 8.70 -18.19
CA ARG A 12 -11.17 8.33 -19.45
C ARG A 12 -12.49 7.63 -19.17
N ARG A 13 -13.51 7.97 -19.94
CA ARG A 13 -14.86 7.39 -19.87
C ARG A 13 -15.04 6.32 -20.93
N PHE A 14 -15.67 5.20 -20.54
CA PHE A 14 -15.99 4.07 -21.39
C PHE A 14 -17.48 3.78 -21.34
N ARG A 15 -18.06 3.37 -22.46
CA ARG A 15 -19.49 3.06 -22.56
C ARG A 15 -19.86 1.70 -22.00
N ASP A 16 -18.90 0.78 -21.95
CA ASP A 16 -19.08 -0.58 -21.48
C ASP A 16 -17.95 -1.00 -20.54
N GLN A 17 -18.24 -1.94 -19.69
CA GLN A 17 -17.34 -2.47 -18.68
C GLN A 17 -16.13 -3.19 -19.29
N GLU A 18 -16.34 -3.96 -20.35
CA GLU A 18 -15.28 -4.74 -21.01
C GLU A 18 -14.18 -3.84 -21.57
N SER A 19 -14.57 -2.76 -22.24
CA SER A 19 -13.62 -1.74 -22.74
C SER A 19 -12.85 -1.07 -21.61
N ALA A 20 -13.52 -0.75 -20.50
CA ALA A 20 -12.88 -0.16 -19.32
C ALA A 20 -11.87 -1.11 -18.66
N GLU A 21 -12.23 -2.38 -18.48
CA GLU A 21 -11.38 -3.41 -17.91
C GLU A 21 -10.18 -3.73 -18.82
N THR A 22 -10.41 -3.84 -20.12
CA THR A 22 -9.35 -4.02 -21.12
C THR A 22 -8.36 -2.87 -21.10
N TYR A 23 -8.86 -1.64 -21.09
CA TYR A 23 -7.99 -0.46 -21.00
C TYR A 23 -7.21 -0.44 -19.67
N ALA A 24 -7.84 -0.75 -18.54
CA ALA A 24 -7.19 -0.81 -17.24
C ALA A 24 -6.04 -1.84 -17.23
N LEU A 25 -6.26 -3.02 -17.78
CA LEU A 25 -5.24 -4.07 -17.89
C LEU A 25 -4.05 -3.63 -18.75
N LEU A 26 -4.32 -3.06 -19.92
CA LEU A 26 -3.29 -2.55 -20.82
C LEU A 26 -2.53 -1.37 -20.21
N LEU A 27 -3.21 -0.46 -19.51
CA LEU A 27 -2.59 0.66 -18.80
C LEU A 27 -1.68 0.17 -17.69
N LEU A 28 -2.11 -0.78 -16.86
CA LEU A 28 -1.29 -1.38 -15.81
C LEU A 28 -0.04 -2.03 -16.38
N ALA A 29 -0.17 -2.83 -17.43
CA ALA A 29 0.97 -3.47 -18.09
C ALA A 29 1.93 -2.44 -18.70
N PHE A 30 1.40 -1.36 -19.29
CA PHE A 30 2.19 -0.26 -19.84
C PHE A 30 2.98 0.48 -18.75
N LEU A 31 2.31 0.88 -17.67
CA LEU A 31 2.96 1.59 -16.55
C LEU A 31 4.07 0.74 -15.92
N ASP A 32 3.81 -0.55 -15.65
CA ASP A 32 4.80 -1.47 -15.09
C ASP A 32 6.01 -1.63 -16.04
N ALA A 33 5.76 -1.81 -17.35
CA ALA A 33 6.82 -1.93 -18.35
C ALA A 33 7.68 -0.68 -18.46
N MET A 34 7.07 0.48 -18.53
CA MET A 34 7.78 1.75 -18.67
C MET A 34 8.55 2.12 -17.41
N GLY A 35 7.95 1.95 -16.23
CA GLY A 35 8.65 2.17 -14.98
C GLY A 35 9.83 1.23 -14.78
N TYR A 36 9.75 -0.01 -15.26
CA TYR A 36 10.88 -0.93 -15.25
C TYR A 36 11.96 -0.54 -16.27
N ALA A 37 11.56 -0.16 -17.49
CA ALA A 37 12.49 0.27 -18.55
C ALA A 37 13.30 1.49 -18.12
N GLU A 38 12.67 2.47 -17.48
CA GLU A 38 13.34 3.68 -16.98
C GLU A 38 14.41 3.35 -15.94
N ARG A 39 14.13 2.40 -15.04
CA ARG A 39 15.07 2.01 -13.98
C ARG A 39 16.20 1.09 -14.43
N SER A 40 15.96 0.21 -15.41
CA SER A 40 16.91 -0.86 -15.72
C SER A 40 17.63 -0.74 -17.06
N GLN A 41 17.03 -0.09 -18.05
CA GLN A 41 17.54 0.11 -19.44
C GLN A 41 18.06 -1.18 -20.12
N ARG A 42 17.67 -2.37 -19.63
CA ARG A 42 18.19 -3.67 -20.09
C ARG A 42 17.46 -4.23 -21.29
N LYS A 43 16.22 -3.83 -21.51
CA LYS A 43 15.38 -4.32 -22.60
C LYS A 43 14.55 -3.18 -23.19
N PRO A 44 14.24 -3.25 -24.49
CA PRO A 44 13.33 -2.31 -25.13
C PRO A 44 11.95 -2.28 -24.42
N PRO A 45 11.34 -1.10 -24.27
CA PRO A 45 10.05 -0.97 -23.57
C PRO A 45 8.95 -1.88 -24.15
N ILE A 46 8.93 -2.07 -25.47
CA ILE A 46 7.91 -2.91 -26.12
C ILE A 46 8.04 -4.41 -25.79
N GLU A 47 9.27 -4.89 -25.60
CA GLU A 47 9.50 -6.29 -25.19
C GLU A 47 9.06 -6.49 -23.74
N LEU A 48 9.36 -5.51 -22.88
CA LEU A 48 8.93 -5.52 -21.48
C LEU A 48 7.40 -5.47 -21.39
N PHE A 49 6.76 -4.61 -22.17
CA PHE A 49 5.30 -4.52 -22.18
C PHE A 49 4.66 -5.85 -22.55
N ARG A 50 5.13 -6.50 -23.63
CA ARG A 50 4.62 -7.80 -24.06
C ARG A 50 4.80 -8.87 -22.96
N ALA A 51 6.01 -8.98 -22.40
CA ALA A 51 6.30 -9.96 -21.35
C ALA A 51 5.46 -9.73 -20.07
N ILE A 52 5.20 -8.49 -19.73
CA ILE A 52 4.40 -8.13 -18.55
C ILE A 52 2.91 -8.41 -18.84
N LEU A 53 2.43 -8.06 -20.02
CA LEU A 53 1.05 -8.33 -20.42
C LEU A 53 0.78 -9.84 -20.46
N ASP A 54 1.68 -10.64 -21.04
CA ASP A 54 1.57 -12.10 -21.05
C ASP A 54 1.52 -12.67 -19.61
N ARG A 55 2.33 -12.14 -18.71
CA ARG A 55 2.31 -12.53 -17.30
C ARG A 55 0.97 -12.20 -16.63
N TYR A 56 0.40 -11.02 -16.90
CA TYR A 56 -0.90 -10.62 -16.36
C TYR A 56 -2.02 -11.49 -16.88
N LEU A 57 -2.05 -11.75 -18.20
CA LEU A 57 -3.02 -12.64 -18.82
C LEU A 57 -2.90 -14.06 -18.26
N HIS A 58 -1.68 -14.57 -18.11
CA HIS A 58 -1.46 -15.89 -17.48
C HIS A 58 -2.02 -15.94 -16.05
N CYS A 59 -1.80 -14.91 -15.25
CA CYS A 59 -2.34 -14.83 -13.90
C CYS A 59 -3.88 -14.81 -13.89
N CYS A 60 -4.50 -14.05 -14.78
CA CYS A 60 -5.95 -13.99 -14.92
C CYS A 60 -6.54 -15.35 -15.31
N ILE A 61 -5.96 -16.02 -16.31
CA ILE A 61 -6.38 -17.35 -16.76
C ILE A 61 -6.22 -18.38 -15.63
N LYS A 62 -5.07 -18.38 -14.95
CA LYS A 62 -4.82 -19.27 -13.81
C LYS A 62 -5.85 -19.07 -12.71
N PHE A 63 -6.16 -17.81 -12.40
CA PHE A 63 -7.15 -17.47 -11.39
C PHE A 63 -8.56 -17.92 -11.77
N GLN A 64 -8.97 -17.72 -13.03
CA GLN A 64 -10.26 -18.19 -13.56
C GLN A 64 -10.37 -19.71 -13.49
N ASN A 65 -9.31 -20.43 -13.88
CA ASN A 65 -9.26 -21.89 -13.79
C ASN A 65 -9.38 -22.37 -12.35
N LEU A 66 -8.67 -21.73 -11.41
CA LEU A 66 -8.74 -22.05 -9.98
C LEU A 66 -10.16 -21.83 -9.45
N ARG A 67 -10.78 -20.70 -9.80
CA ARG A 67 -12.16 -20.39 -9.43
C ARG A 67 -13.14 -21.45 -9.93
N SER A 68 -13.01 -21.84 -11.21
CA SER A 68 -13.88 -22.85 -11.83
C SER A 68 -13.72 -24.23 -11.21
N THR A 69 -12.50 -24.62 -10.86
CA THR A 69 -12.22 -25.94 -10.28
C THR A 69 -12.57 -26.04 -8.79
N GLN A 70 -12.47 -24.97 -8.05
CA GLN A 70 -12.73 -24.96 -6.60
C GLN A 70 -14.12 -24.42 -6.22
N GLY A 71 -14.85 -23.87 -7.17
CA GLY A 71 -16.26 -23.46 -6.99
C GLY A 71 -16.47 -22.31 -6.00
N PHE A 72 -15.44 -21.49 -5.70
CA PHE A 72 -15.62 -20.35 -4.79
C PHE A 72 -16.20 -19.12 -5.50
N ASN A 73 -17.02 -18.38 -4.78
CA ASN A 73 -17.58 -17.12 -5.24
C ASN A 73 -16.65 -15.97 -4.85
N LEU A 74 -16.48 -15.02 -5.78
CA LEU A 74 -15.79 -13.78 -5.49
C LEU A 74 -16.73 -12.81 -4.77
N GLY A 75 -16.19 -12.10 -3.78
CA GLY A 75 -16.86 -10.93 -3.21
C GLY A 75 -16.84 -9.74 -4.17
N GLY A 76 -17.70 -8.76 -3.90
CA GLY A 76 -17.62 -7.47 -4.58
C GLY A 76 -16.36 -6.70 -4.16
N VAL A 77 -15.81 -5.89 -5.08
CA VAL A 77 -14.67 -5.02 -4.83
C VAL A 77 -15.09 -3.56 -4.98
N ILE A 78 -14.81 -2.76 -3.97
CA ILE A 78 -14.99 -1.31 -4.00
C ILE A 78 -13.63 -0.66 -3.81
N ALA A 79 -13.10 -0.01 -4.84
CA ALA A 79 -11.85 0.74 -4.75
C ALA A 79 -12.16 2.24 -4.67
N LYS A 80 -11.69 2.90 -3.59
CA LYS A 80 -11.88 4.33 -3.37
C LYS A 80 -10.55 4.99 -3.02
N ARG A 81 -10.35 6.21 -3.49
CA ARG A 81 -9.31 7.10 -2.97
C ARG A 81 -9.81 7.70 -1.65
N GLY A 82 -8.97 7.68 -0.61
CA GLY A 82 -9.30 8.24 0.70
C GLY A 82 -8.07 8.55 1.52
N ASP A 83 -8.29 9.17 2.68
CA ASP A 83 -7.26 9.38 3.69
C ASP A 83 -7.49 8.40 4.85
N ALA A 84 -6.51 7.52 5.09
CA ALA A 84 -6.62 6.53 6.16
C ALA A 84 -6.64 7.14 7.58
N ARG A 85 -6.26 8.43 7.72
CA ARG A 85 -6.34 9.17 8.98
C ARG A 85 -7.75 9.68 9.31
N ALA A 86 -8.65 9.66 8.30
CA ALA A 86 -10.05 10.10 8.42
C ALA A 86 -10.89 9.33 7.39
N MET A 87 -11.27 8.10 7.70
CA MET A 87 -11.97 7.21 6.77
C MET A 87 -13.45 7.58 6.66
N ASP A 88 -13.95 7.73 5.43
CA ASP A 88 -15.39 7.84 5.15
C ASP A 88 -16.05 6.45 5.23
N ILE A 89 -15.99 5.87 6.42
CA ILE A 89 -16.56 4.55 6.75
C ILE A 89 -17.23 4.69 8.11
N PRO A 90 -18.49 4.23 8.27
CA PRO A 90 -19.15 4.24 9.58
C PRO A 90 -18.40 3.41 10.62
N SER A 91 -18.56 3.77 11.89
CA SER A 91 -17.98 3.01 13.00
C SER A 91 -18.57 1.60 13.04
N GLU A 92 -17.71 0.62 13.38
CA GLU A 92 -18.12 -0.78 13.63
C GLU A 92 -18.85 -1.46 12.47
N THR A 93 -18.41 -1.18 11.23
CA THR A 93 -18.98 -1.79 10.02
C THR A 93 -18.07 -2.79 9.33
N ILE A 94 -16.77 -2.78 9.66
CA ILE A 94 -15.74 -3.60 8.99
C ILE A 94 -15.50 -4.90 9.76
N ASP A 95 -15.49 -6.03 9.07
CA ASP A 95 -15.28 -7.37 9.65
C ASP A 95 -13.81 -7.78 9.77
N GLY A 96 -12.87 -7.05 9.14
CA GLY A 96 -11.45 -7.31 9.25
C GLY A 96 -10.64 -6.28 8.50
N ILE A 97 -9.47 -5.95 8.99
CA ILE A 97 -8.57 -4.97 8.38
C ILE A 97 -7.22 -5.65 8.13
N LEU A 98 -6.71 -5.50 6.90
CA LEU A 98 -5.36 -5.90 6.52
C LEU A 98 -4.74 -4.76 5.71
N PHE A 99 -3.61 -4.26 6.15
CA PHE A 99 -2.90 -3.22 5.41
C PHE A 99 -1.39 -3.24 5.65
N SER A 100 -0.66 -2.61 4.73
CA SER A 100 0.76 -2.35 4.85
C SER A 100 0.96 -0.84 4.75
N PRO A 101 1.31 -0.15 5.86
CA PRO A 101 1.59 1.28 5.81
C PRO A 101 2.88 1.55 5.02
N PRO A 102 3.13 2.80 4.59
CA PRO A 102 4.46 3.18 4.11
C PRO A 102 5.51 2.78 5.15
N TYR A 103 6.63 2.19 4.70
CA TYR A 103 7.70 1.76 5.61
C TYR A 103 8.52 2.95 6.09
N SER A 104 7.85 3.87 6.80
CA SER A 104 8.40 5.13 7.26
C SER A 104 8.87 6.02 6.09
N PHE A 105 9.82 6.88 6.34
CA PHE A 105 10.51 7.74 5.38
C PHE A 105 11.66 7.02 4.62
N ALA A 106 11.81 5.71 4.83
CA ALA A 106 12.91 4.91 4.27
C ALA A 106 12.85 4.75 2.75
N ILE A 107 11.65 4.82 2.17
CA ILE A 107 11.41 4.62 0.75
C ILE A 107 10.94 5.93 0.13
N ASN A 108 11.64 6.36 -0.91
CA ASN A 108 11.21 7.49 -1.73
C ASN A 108 10.14 7.04 -2.74
N TYR A 109 8.91 6.85 -2.27
CA TYR A 109 7.79 6.40 -3.10
C TYR A 109 7.54 7.31 -4.30
N LEU A 110 7.54 8.63 -4.10
CA LEU A 110 7.31 9.56 -5.20
C LEU A 110 8.42 9.51 -6.26
N GLY A 111 9.68 9.39 -5.83
CA GLY A 111 10.80 9.26 -6.77
C GLY A 111 10.78 7.92 -7.51
N ASN A 112 10.42 6.85 -6.83
CA ASN A 112 10.33 5.51 -7.44
C ASN A 112 9.19 5.42 -8.46
N ASP A 113 8.08 6.12 -8.23
CA ASP A 113 6.87 6.08 -9.04
C ASP A 113 6.68 7.35 -9.89
N ALA A 114 7.72 8.18 -10.02
CA ALA A 114 7.65 9.46 -10.71
C ALA A 114 7.10 9.34 -12.13
N PHE A 115 7.54 8.32 -12.90
CA PHE A 115 7.01 8.05 -14.23
C PHE A 115 5.51 7.74 -14.20
N HIS A 116 5.07 6.87 -13.31
CA HIS A 116 3.66 6.47 -13.18
C HIS A 116 2.79 7.67 -12.80
N LEU A 117 3.24 8.46 -11.83
CA LEU A 117 2.53 9.63 -11.35
C LEU A 117 2.40 10.71 -12.43
N ALA A 118 3.49 10.96 -13.19
CA ALA A 118 3.48 11.88 -14.31
C ALA A 118 2.55 11.40 -15.44
N ALA A 119 2.59 10.10 -15.79
CA ALA A 119 1.72 9.51 -16.82
C ALA A 119 0.22 9.57 -16.44
N LEU A 120 -0.08 9.55 -15.14
CA LEU A 120 -1.43 9.66 -14.60
C LEU A 120 -1.85 11.11 -14.30
N GLY A 121 -0.98 12.10 -14.56
CA GLY A 121 -1.27 13.52 -14.32
C GLY A 121 -1.36 13.89 -12.82
N ALA A 122 -0.69 13.14 -11.95
CA ALA A 122 -0.71 13.40 -10.51
C ALA A 122 0.14 14.62 -10.13
N ASP A 123 -0.38 15.45 -9.22
CA ASP A 123 0.39 16.55 -8.64
C ASP A 123 1.36 16.00 -7.56
N MET A 124 2.64 15.96 -7.91
CA MET A 124 3.71 15.48 -7.04
C MET A 124 3.87 16.31 -5.77
N ASN A 125 3.63 17.62 -5.82
CA ASN A 125 3.74 18.50 -4.66
C ASN A 125 2.57 18.28 -3.70
N GLU A 126 1.37 18.13 -4.24
CA GLU A 126 0.20 17.79 -3.43
C GLU A 126 0.42 16.46 -2.70
N LEU A 127 0.90 15.43 -3.43
CA LEU A 127 1.18 14.12 -2.85
C LEU A 127 2.29 14.20 -1.77
N ALA A 128 3.38 14.91 -2.03
CA ALA A 128 4.47 15.07 -1.05
C ALA A 128 4.00 15.70 0.27
N ASN A 129 3.03 16.61 0.19
CA ASN A 129 2.50 17.30 1.37
C ASN A 129 1.42 16.51 2.12
N LYS A 130 0.74 15.58 1.47
CA LYS A 130 -0.38 14.82 2.06
C LYS A 130 -0.03 13.37 2.42
N MET A 131 0.94 12.78 1.72
CA MET A 131 1.24 11.36 1.84
C MET A 131 1.92 11.04 3.17
N ILE A 132 1.40 10.03 3.86
CA ILE A 132 2.00 9.50 5.10
C ILE A 132 3.44 9.07 4.83
N GLY A 133 4.38 9.50 5.70
CA GLY A 133 5.81 9.21 5.58
C GLY A 133 6.60 10.15 4.66
N LEU A 134 5.95 11.04 3.90
CA LEU A 134 6.63 11.99 3.02
C LEU A 134 6.52 13.44 3.48
N ARG A 135 5.43 13.80 4.16
CA ARG A 135 5.24 15.14 4.70
C ARG A 135 6.31 15.50 5.75
N GLY A 136 6.64 16.77 5.90
CA GLY A 136 7.61 17.26 6.90
C GLY A 136 8.91 17.81 6.34
N GLY A 137 8.98 18.02 5.03
CA GLY A 137 10.12 18.68 4.36
C GLY A 137 11.38 17.80 4.32
N PRO A 138 12.59 18.39 4.25
CA PRO A 138 13.84 17.65 4.04
C PRO A 138 14.37 16.96 5.31
N HIS A 139 13.92 17.35 6.50
CA HIS A 139 14.45 16.84 7.76
C HIS A 139 13.86 15.50 8.16
N LEU A 140 14.67 14.43 8.16
CA LEU A 140 14.23 13.07 8.42
C LEU A 140 13.64 12.88 9.82
N THR A 141 14.17 13.58 10.83
CA THR A 141 13.64 13.55 12.21
C THR A 141 12.19 14.07 12.26
N ASN A 142 11.92 15.16 11.53
CA ASN A 142 10.58 15.73 11.44
C ASN A 142 9.63 14.78 10.69
N LYS A 143 10.09 14.19 9.58
CA LYS A 143 9.31 13.17 8.87
C LYS A 143 8.95 11.97 9.76
N HIS A 144 9.90 11.51 10.57
CA HIS A 144 9.66 10.40 11.49
C HIS A 144 8.59 10.74 12.55
N ALA A 145 8.69 11.92 13.16
CA ALA A 145 7.71 12.38 14.15
C ALA A 145 6.29 12.47 13.53
N LEU A 146 6.19 13.11 12.36
CA LEU A 146 4.93 13.23 11.63
C LEU A 146 4.38 11.88 11.14
N TYR A 147 5.25 10.94 10.76
CA TYR A 147 4.84 9.59 10.43
C TYR A 147 4.18 8.88 11.61
N LEU A 148 4.76 8.98 12.80
CA LEU A 148 4.19 8.36 14.00
C LEU A 148 2.85 9.01 14.39
N GLU A 149 2.74 10.33 14.26
CA GLU A 149 1.48 11.06 14.48
C GLU A 149 0.38 10.60 13.49
N ASP A 150 0.74 10.49 12.20
CA ASP A 150 -0.16 9.99 11.17
C ASP A 150 -0.61 8.56 11.46
N MET A 151 0.34 7.69 11.81
CA MET A 151 0.03 6.29 12.10
C MET A 151 -0.84 6.12 13.33
N GLN A 152 -0.68 6.96 14.34
CA GLN A 152 -1.58 6.98 15.50
C GLN A 152 -3.02 7.31 15.08
N SER A 153 -3.19 8.28 14.17
CA SER A 153 -4.50 8.64 13.62
C SER A 153 -5.11 7.51 12.80
N VAL A 154 -4.31 6.85 11.94
CA VAL A 154 -4.71 5.66 11.17
C VAL A 154 -5.18 4.53 12.09
N LEU A 155 -4.44 4.23 13.15
CA LEU A 155 -4.77 3.15 14.07
C LEU A 155 -6.05 3.43 14.87
N ARG A 156 -6.30 4.70 15.25
CA ARG A 156 -7.57 5.11 15.86
C ARG A 156 -8.75 4.92 14.90
N GLU A 157 -8.58 5.27 13.63
CA GLU A 157 -9.60 5.06 12.61
C GLU A 157 -9.84 3.57 12.33
N CYS A 158 -8.76 2.77 12.25
CA CYS A 158 -8.89 1.32 12.15
C CYS A 158 -9.69 0.74 13.33
N TYR A 159 -9.40 1.18 14.54
CA TYR A 159 -10.16 0.76 15.72
C TYR A 159 -11.62 1.19 15.64
N ARG A 160 -11.87 2.42 15.22
CA ARG A 160 -13.24 2.97 15.11
C ARG A 160 -14.11 2.20 14.12
N VAL A 161 -13.58 1.91 12.90
CA VAL A 161 -14.37 1.28 11.84
C VAL A 161 -14.51 -0.23 12.00
N LEU A 162 -13.58 -0.88 12.70
CA LEU A 162 -13.60 -2.32 12.94
C LEU A 162 -14.71 -2.67 13.95
N LYS A 163 -15.48 -3.73 13.67
CA LYS A 163 -16.44 -4.29 14.63
C LYS A 163 -15.73 -4.87 15.84
N PRO A 164 -16.41 -4.96 17.02
CA PRO A 164 -15.93 -5.79 18.12
C PRO A 164 -15.68 -7.23 17.68
N ASP A 165 -14.83 -7.94 18.39
CA ASP A 165 -14.46 -9.34 18.14
C ASP A 165 -13.87 -9.58 16.74
N ARG A 166 -13.09 -8.60 16.22
CA ARG A 166 -12.45 -8.69 14.90
C ARG A 166 -10.99 -8.33 14.94
N TYR A 167 -10.29 -8.74 13.89
CA TYR A 167 -8.84 -8.57 13.74
C TYR A 167 -8.46 -7.42 12.84
N CYS A 168 -7.40 -6.71 13.24
CA CYS A 168 -6.65 -5.80 12.39
C CYS A 168 -5.23 -6.37 12.25
N VAL A 169 -4.77 -6.55 11.00
CA VAL A 169 -3.46 -7.10 10.69
C VAL A 169 -2.62 -6.05 9.97
N ILE A 170 -1.42 -5.81 10.49
CA ILE A 170 -0.48 -4.85 9.92
C ILE A 170 0.75 -5.59 9.41
N VAL A 171 1.16 -5.30 8.17
CA VAL A 171 2.43 -5.79 7.62
C VAL A 171 3.39 -4.60 7.53
N VAL A 172 4.46 -4.61 8.31
CA VAL A 172 5.41 -3.50 8.36
C VAL A 172 6.85 -3.98 8.38
N GLY A 173 7.69 -3.31 7.58
CA GLY A 173 9.13 -3.50 7.64
C GLY A 173 9.81 -2.45 8.52
N THR A 174 10.94 -2.80 9.11
CA THR A 174 11.77 -1.87 9.88
C THR A 174 13.18 -1.77 9.29
N ASN A 175 13.76 -0.57 9.36
CA ASN A 175 15.16 -0.33 8.99
C ASN A 175 15.88 0.36 10.15
N ASN A 176 16.34 -0.45 11.10
CA ASN A 176 16.99 0.06 12.30
C ASN A 176 18.27 0.86 12.00
N ASN A 177 19.00 0.54 10.94
CA ASN A 177 20.17 1.31 10.53
C ASN A 177 19.82 2.74 10.10
N GLN A 178 18.68 2.90 9.44
CA GLN A 178 18.21 4.23 9.04
C GLN A 178 17.62 4.99 10.21
N LEU A 179 16.83 4.32 11.06
CA LEU A 179 16.30 4.90 12.29
C LEU A 179 17.41 5.37 13.22
N SER A 180 18.46 4.58 13.41
CA SER A 180 19.66 4.93 14.17
C SER A 180 20.28 6.25 13.68
N LYS A 181 20.48 6.40 12.37
CA LYS A 181 21.02 7.63 11.77
C LYS A 181 20.11 8.85 12.00
N VAL A 182 18.80 8.66 11.89
CA VAL A 182 17.81 9.73 12.08
C VAL A 182 17.69 10.15 13.52
N LEU A 183 17.63 9.20 14.43
CA LEU A 183 17.47 9.43 15.87
C LEU A 183 18.80 9.74 16.55
N LYS A 184 19.94 9.51 15.87
CA LYS A 184 21.30 9.68 16.38
C LYS A 184 21.56 8.86 17.65
N ILE A 185 21.09 7.62 17.66
CA ILE A 185 21.30 6.62 18.71
C ILE A 185 21.92 5.36 18.12
N PRO A 186 22.62 4.53 18.92
CA PRO A 186 23.13 3.23 18.50
C PRO A 186 22.05 2.33 17.90
N THR A 187 22.40 1.49 16.93
CA THR A 187 21.43 0.64 16.23
C THR A 187 20.75 -0.39 17.16
N ASP A 188 21.44 -0.85 18.15
CA ASP A 188 20.96 -1.77 19.20
C ASP A 188 20.01 -1.12 20.20
N GLU A 189 20.02 0.21 20.30
CA GLU A 189 19.07 0.99 21.11
C GLU A 189 17.82 1.42 20.34
N VAL A 190 17.76 1.15 19.01
CA VAL A 190 16.64 1.56 18.17
C VAL A 190 15.42 0.69 18.42
N THR A 191 14.31 1.32 18.80
CA THR A 191 13.01 0.67 18.79
C THR A 191 12.49 0.57 17.36
N GLY A 192 12.27 -0.66 16.85
CA GLY A 192 11.77 -0.90 15.51
C GLY A 192 10.33 -0.39 15.29
N LEU A 193 9.97 -0.13 14.03
CA LEU A 193 8.63 0.37 13.70
C LEU A 193 7.53 -0.62 14.13
N ASN A 194 7.77 -1.91 14.08
CA ASN A 194 6.83 -2.92 14.55
C ASN A 194 6.45 -2.71 16.03
N VAL A 195 7.44 -2.47 16.88
CA VAL A 195 7.21 -2.22 18.32
C VAL A 195 6.48 -0.89 18.53
N LEU A 196 6.88 0.16 17.80
CA LEU A 196 6.23 1.48 17.90
C LEU A 196 4.77 1.42 17.47
N LEU A 197 4.47 0.80 16.34
CA LEU A 197 3.09 0.68 15.84
C LEU A 197 2.24 -0.22 16.73
N ARG A 198 2.80 -1.29 17.30
CA ARG A 198 2.12 -2.10 18.30
C ARG A 198 1.72 -1.26 19.51
N SER A 199 2.66 -0.51 20.08
CA SER A 199 2.38 0.36 21.24
C SER A 199 1.30 1.40 20.91
N GLN A 200 1.33 2.00 19.71
CA GLN A 200 0.30 2.95 19.28
C GLN A 200 -1.07 2.28 19.09
N ALA A 201 -1.09 1.03 18.59
CA ALA A 201 -2.32 0.27 18.45
C ALA A 201 -2.95 -0.07 19.81
N GLU A 202 -2.13 -0.49 20.79
CA GLU A 202 -2.56 -0.73 22.16
C GLU A 202 -3.12 0.56 22.78
N ALA A 203 -2.47 1.69 22.55
CA ALA A 203 -2.95 3.01 22.99
C ALA A 203 -4.26 3.45 22.27
N ALA A 204 -4.55 2.91 21.07
CA ALA A 204 -5.82 3.12 20.36
C ALA A 204 -6.95 2.20 20.84
N GLY A 205 -6.66 1.21 21.69
CA GLY A 205 -7.62 0.28 22.28
C GLY A 205 -7.51 -1.16 21.79
N PHE A 206 -6.62 -1.47 20.87
CA PHE A 206 -6.40 -2.85 20.42
C PHE A 206 -5.69 -3.71 21.48
N THR A 207 -6.01 -4.99 21.49
CA THR A 207 -5.23 -6.01 22.19
C THR A 207 -4.24 -6.63 21.23
N PHE A 208 -2.95 -6.61 21.56
CA PHE A 208 -1.91 -7.32 20.82
C PHE A 208 -2.06 -8.84 21.01
N ILE A 209 -2.09 -9.59 19.92
CA ILE A 209 -2.26 -11.05 19.94
C ILE A 209 -0.94 -11.76 19.62
N ASN A 210 -0.33 -11.42 18.48
CA ASN A 210 0.87 -12.09 18.00
C ASN A 210 1.63 -11.26 16.99
N GLU A 211 2.90 -11.57 16.79
CA GLU A 211 3.75 -11.01 15.75
C GLU A 211 4.53 -12.12 15.06
N ILE A 212 4.49 -12.17 13.73
CA ILE A 212 5.24 -13.12 12.92
C ILE A 212 6.35 -12.37 12.19
N PRO A 213 7.63 -12.60 12.53
CA PRO A 213 8.74 -12.06 11.76
C PRO A 213 8.88 -12.81 10.43
N ARG A 214 9.16 -12.09 9.35
CA ARG A 214 9.38 -12.64 8.02
C ARG A 214 10.65 -12.04 7.40
N SER A 215 11.59 -12.92 7.04
CA SER A 215 12.78 -12.49 6.30
C SER A 215 12.42 -12.13 4.87
N ILE A 216 12.88 -10.97 4.39
CA ILE A 216 12.70 -10.50 3.01
C ILE A 216 14.04 -10.57 2.28
N LYS A 217 14.02 -11.13 1.07
CA LYS A 217 15.14 -11.04 0.13
C LYS A 217 14.94 -9.78 -0.71
N GLY A 218 15.47 -8.64 -0.26
CA GLY A 218 15.41 -7.37 -0.99
C GLY A 218 16.61 -7.18 -1.91
N MET A 219 16.42 -6.49 -3.05
CA MET A 219 17.50 -6.14 -3.97
C MET A 219 18.35 -4.95 -3.51
N ALA A 220 17.95 -4.22 -2.50
CA ALA A 220 18.68 -3.08 -1.98
C ALA A 220 18.83 -3.22 -0.46
N ASN A 221 20.01 -3.03 0.00
CA ASN A 221 20.61 -3.06 1.34
C ASN A 221 19.84 -2.47 2.55
N THR A 222 18.54 -2.28 2.48
CA THR A 222 17.87 -1.39 3.43
C THR A 222 16.91 -2.09 4.37
N MET A 223 16.25 -3.15 3.96
CA MET A 223 15.28 -3.83 4.80
C MET A 223 15.40 -5.35 4.63
N ARG A 224 15.58 -6.06 5.74
CA ARG A 224 15.76 -7.52 5.73
C ARG A 224 14.64 -8.27 6.43
N GLU A 225 13.83 -7.55 7.19
CA GLU A 225 12.77 -8.13 7.99
C GLU A 225 11.48 -7.33 7.84
N GLU A 226 10.41 -8.06 7.80
CA GLU A 226 9.03 -7.61 7.86
C GLU A 226 8.35 -8.31 9.03
N PHE A 227 7.36 -7.67 9.60
CA PHE A 227 6.58 -8.18 10.72
C PHE A 227 5.10 -8.16 10.36
N ILE A 228 4.42 -9.26 10.63
CA ILE A 228 2.96 -9.37 10.53
C ILE A 228 2.41 -9.28 11.94
N ILE A 229 1.78 -8.17 12.27
CA ILE A 229 1.27 -7.86 13.61
C ILE A 229 -0.22 -8.14 13.64
N PHE A 230 -0.66 -8.98 14.56
CA PHE A 230 -2.07 -9.32 14.77
C PHE A 230 -2.62 -8.56 15.98
N LEU A 231 -3.62 -7.75 15.73
CA LEU A 231 -4.32 -6.92 16.70
C LEU A 231 -5.79 -7.34 16.75
N TYR A 232 -6.38 -7.27 17.93
CA TYR A 232 -7.77 -7.66 18.16
C TYR A 232 -8.53 -6.51 18.84
N LYS A 233 -9.73 -6.23 18.38
CA LYS A 233 -10.66 -5.33 19.05
C LYS A 233 -11.60 -6.15 19.92
N VAL A 234 -11.55 -5.91 21.24
CA VAL A 234 -12.49 -6.48 22.21
C VAL A 234 -13.83 -5.76 22.10
#